data_d19ea75475286d0181f4df2e90027614
#
_entry.id   d19ea75475286d0181f4df2e90027614
#
_cell.length_a   1.000
_cell.length_b   1.000
_cell.length_c   1.000
_cell.angle_alpha   90.00
_cell.angle_beta   90.00
_cell.angle_gamma   90.00
#
_symmetry.space_group_name_H-M   'P 1'
#
loop_
_entity.id
_entity.type
_entity.pdbx_description
1 polymer ?
#
loop_
_entity_poly.entity_id
_entity_poly.type
_entity_poly.pdbx_seq_one_letter_code
_entity_poly.pdbx_strand_id
1 'polypeptide(L)'
;KNAQEAHECIRPTSISKDAKQLKLSDADQFKLYDLIWKRTISCQMESAKLERTSVDIQSTDKEVTLRANGQVVLFEGFLKVYEESRDDVEQSDDENRLPQMSKGENIEKLSIDPEQHFTQPPPRYTEASLVKKMEELGIGRPSTYANIVTTIQDREYVRKEKNRLFPEDKGRIVTIFLLNFFKRYVEFDFTAGLENQLDSVSAGKGNYKELLGQFWDDFSEAISETSELRITEVLDVLDDALAPQLYPAKEDGSDPRRCPKCGNGQLHLKSSRTGGFVGCGNYPECNFTRPISGEPDETAERLLGEDNGDKIFLKNGRYGPYIQRGEASEENKKPPRASLPKGWSPSDIELEKALKLLSLPREIGPHPEDGQ
;
A
#
# COMPACT_ATOMS: atom_id res chain seq x y z
N LYS A 1 -3.40 -27.43 0.44
CA LYS A 1 -2.19 -26.92 -0.24
C LYS A 1 -1.60 -25.87 0.69
N ASN A 2 -0.31 -25.87 0.95
CA ASN A 2 0.43 -24.92 1.79
C ASN A 2 0.11 -24.96 3.31
N ALA A 3 -0.50 -26.00 3.83
CA ALA A 3 -0.58 -26.19 5.27
C ALA A 3 0.82 -26.54 5.80
N GLN A 4 1.29 -25.76 6.78
CA GLN A 4 2.53 -26.12 7.50
C GLN A 4 2.24 -27.31 8.40
N GLU A 5 3.08 -28.32 8.34
CA GLU A 5 2.97 -29.49 9.22
C GLU A 5 3.10 -29.07 10.69
N ALA A 6 2.51 -29.85 11.58
CA ALA A 6 2.46 -29.62 13.04
C ALA A 6 1.71 -28.35 13.49
N HIS A 7 0.94 -27.71 12.63
CA HIS A 7 0.09 -26.58 12.98
C HIS A 7 -1.39 -26.98 12.95
N GLU A 8 -2.14 -26.55 13.96
CA GLU A 8 -3.60 -26.64 13.94
C GLU A 8 -4.21 -25.45 13.20
N CYS A 9 -5.41 -25.65 12.62
CA CYS A 9 -6.18 -24.54 12.09
C CYS A 9 -6.61 -23.57 13.21
N ILE A 10 -6.73 -22.30 12.89
CA ILE A 10 -7.30 -21.30 13.79
C ILE A 10 -8.78 -21.61 13.97
N ARG A 11 -9.22 -21.84 15.21
CA ARG A 11 -10.59 -22.17 15.58
C ARG A 11 -10.93 -21.59 16.95
N PRO A 12 -12.22 -21.37 17.28
CA PRO A 12 -12.59 -20.92 18.60
C PRO A 12 -12.32 -22.02 19.64
N THR A 13 -11.94 -21.63 20.84
CA THR A 13 -11.73 -22.56 21.96
C THR A 13 -13.02 -23.27 22.39
N SER A 14 -14.19 -22.66 22.15
CA SER A 14 -15.49 -23.23 22.40
C SER A 14 -16.45 -22.92 21.24
N ILE A 15 -16.74 -23.91 20.42
CA ILE A 15 -17.65 -23.78 19.27
C ILE A 15 -19.08 -23.45 19.70
N SER A 16 -19.50 -23.91 20.87
CA SER A 16 -20.85 -23.67 21.41
C SER A 16 -21.10 -22.24 21.90
N LYS A 17 -20.06 -21.40 21.96
CA LYS A 17 -20.17 -19.99 22.44
C LYS A 17 -19.83 -19.05 21.29
N ASP A 18 -20.81 -18.24 20.89
CA ASP A 18 -20.57 -17.11 20.00
C ASP A 18 -19.89 -15.93 20.74
N ALA A 19 -19.46 -14.93 19.99
CA ALA A 19 -18.77 -13.77 20.57
C ALA A 19 -19.62 -12.98 21.59
N LYS A 20 -20.95 -12.97 21.44
CA LYS A 20 -21.86 -12.28 22.34
C LYS A 20 -21.96 -12.94 23.71
N GLN A 21 -21.74 -14.27 23.76
CA GLN A 21 -21.74 -15.04 24.98
C GLN A 21 -20.41 -14.95 25.75
N LEU A 22 -19.35 -14.51 25.07
CA LEU A 22 -18.07 -14.22 25.69
C LEU A 22 -18.07 -12.76 26.14
N LYS A 23 -17.93 -12.50 27.42
CA LYS A 23 -17.83 -11.15 27.96
C LYS A 23 -16.45 -10.56 27.68
N LEU A 24 -16.12 -10.32 26.40
CA LEU A 24 -14.88 -9.68 25.99
C LEU A 24 -15.00 -8.18 26.19
N SER A 25 -14.04 -7.58 26.90
CA SER A 25 -13.99 -6.14 27.17
C SER A 25 -13.41 -5.33 26.02
N ASP A 26 -12.59 -5.95 25.20
CA ASP A 26 -11.92 -5.35 24.06
C ASP A 26 -12.74 -5.56 22.78
N ALA A 27 -13.04 -4.48 22.07
CA ALA A 27 -13.84 -4.50 20.84
C ALA A 27 -13.15 -5.24 19.69
N ASP A 28 -11.82 -5.19 19.60
CA ASP A 28 -11.07 -5.84 18.53
C ASP A 28 -10.94 -7.35 18.79
N GLN A 29 -10.78 -7.76 20.07
CA GLN A 29 -10.87 -9.16 20.45
C GLN A 29 -12.26 -9.73 20.16
N PHE A 30 -13.33 -8.95 20.41
CA PHE A 30 -14.69 -9.36 20.06
C PHE A 30 -14.84 -9.61 18.56
N LYS A 31 -14.43 -8.66 17.72
CA LYS A 31 -14.50 -8.77 16.26
C LYS A 31 -13.69 -9.96 15.74
N LEU A 32 -12.46 -10.13 16.25
CA LEU A 32 -11.59 -11.24 15.85
C LEU A 32 -12.20 -12.60 16.22
N TYR A 33 -12.71 -12.74 17.44
CA TYR A 33 -13.36 -13.98 17.86
C TYR A 33 -14.62 -14.26 17.04
N ASP A 34 -15.46 -13.26 16.78
CA ASP A 34 -16.67 -13.37 15.97
C ASP A 34 -16.35 -13.85 14.54
N LEU A 35 -15.29 -13.27 13.94
CA LEU A 35 -14.81 -13.68 12.63
C LEU A 35 -14.34 -15.15 12.61
N ILE A 36 -13.50 -15.54 13.58
CA ILE A 36 -13.00 -16.92 13.68
C ILE A 36 -14.15 -17.90 13.91
N TRP A 37 -15.07 -17.56 14.80
CA TRP A 37 -16.23 -18.41 15.10
C TRP A 37 -17.13 -18.56 13.87
N LYS A 38 -17.52 -17.48 13.24
CA LYS A 38 -18.34 -17.49 12.01
C LYS A 38 -17.68 -18.29 10.89
N ARG A 39 -16.38 -18.07 10.66
CA ARG A 39 -15.63 -18.80 9.64
C ARG A 39 -15.60 -20.29 9.93
N THR A 40 -15.38 -20.68 11.17
CA THR A 40 -15.33 -22.08 11.58
C THR A 40 -16.69 -22.77 11.43
N ILE A 41 -17.77 -22.12 11.86
CA ILE A 41 -19.12 -22.67 11.71
C ILE A 41 -19.52 -22.77 10.23
N SER A 42 -19.27 -21.72 9.46
CA SER A 42 -19.63 -21.68 8.05
C SER A 42 -18.96 -22.79 7.22
N CYS A 43 -17.73 -23.16 7.57
CA CYS A 43 -17.03 -24.27 6.93
C CYS A 43 -17.71 -25.65 7.13
N GLN A 44 -18.58 -25.79 8.12
CA GLN A 44 -19.32 -27.01 8.42
C GLN A 44 -20.78 -26.96 7.94
N MET A 45 -21.19 -25.82 7.38
CA MET A 45 -22.57 -25.62 6.89
C MET A 45 -22.69 -26.08 5.42
N GLU A 46 -23.94 -26.34 5.02
CA GLU A 46 -24.25 -26.65 3.61
C GLU A 46 -23.92 -25.46 2.71
N SER A 47 -23.50 -25.75 1.49
CA SER A 47 -23.20 -24.72 0.46
C SER A 47 -24.45 -23.93 0.10
N ALA A 48 -24.26 -22.62 -0.14
CA ALA A 48 -25.32 -21.78 -0.65
C ALA A 48 -25.75 -22.23 -2.07
N LYS A 49 -27.03 -22.07 -2.39
CA LYS A 49 -27.58 -22.32 -3.74
C LYS A 49 -27.97 -21.00 -4.34
N LEU A 50 -27.32 -20.66 -5.43
CA LEU A 50 -27.52 -19.40 -6.16
C LEU A 50 -28.08 -19.72 -7.53
N GLU A 51 -29.08 -18.96 -7.96
CA GLU A 51 -29.57 -18.98 -9.34
C GLU A 51 -29.02 -17.75 -10.05
N ARG A 52 -28.29 -17.97 -11.14
CA ARG A 52 -27.81 -16.91 -12.03
C ARG A 52 -28.63 -16.90 -13.31
N THR A 53 -29.27 -15.78 -13.59
CA THR A 53 -30.06 -15.57 -14.78
C THR A 53 -29.33 -14.58 -15.69
N SER A 54 -29.12 -14.98 -16.94
CA SER A 54 -28.66 -14.09 -18.01
C SER A 54 -29.76 -13.98 -19.05
N VAL A 55 -30.18 -12.77 -19.34
CA VAL A 55 -31.25 -12.50 -20.29
C VAL A 55 -30.70 -11.70 -21.45
N ASP A 56 -30.89 -12.21 -22.66
CA ASP A 56 -30.63 -11.47 -23.89
C ASP A 56 -31.93 -10.86 -24.38
N ILE A 57 -32.03 -9.54 -24.39
CA ILE A 57 -33.16 -8.75 -24.83
C ILE A 57 -32.86 -8.27 -26.25
N GLN A 58 -33.63 -8.73 -27.22
CA GLN A 58 -33.42 -8.44 -28.62
C GLN A 58 -34.45 -7.46 -29.13
N SER A 59 -34.03 -6.47 -29.93
CA SER A 59 -34.94 -5.56 -30.61
C SER A 59 -35.79 -6.33 -31.63
N THR A 60 -36.97 -5.79 -32.01
CA THR A 60 -37.91 -6.43 -32.91
C THR A 60 -37.32 -6.70 -34.31
N ASP A 61 -36.42 -5.82 -34.77
CA ASP A 61 -35.66 -5.96 -36.02
C ASP A 61 -34.42 -6.88 -35.89
N LYS A 62 -34.10 -7.31 -34.67
CA LYS A 62 -32.94 -8.15 -34.32
C LYS A 62 -31.56 -7.49 -34.56
N GLU A 63 -31.50 -6.18 -34.73
CA GLU A 63 -30.25 -5.46 -34.95
C GLU A 63 -29.53 -5.18 -33.66
N VAL A 64 -30.25 -5.00 -32.54
CA VAL A 64 -29.69 -4.69 -31.23
C VAL A 64 -29.99 -5.80 -30.24
N THR A 65 -28.98 -6.24 -29.51
CA THR A 65 -29.12 -7.17 -28.38
C THR A 65 -28.52 -6.55 -27.13
N LEU A 66 -29.33 -6.42 -26.10
CA LEU A 66 -28.92 -6.01 -24.76
C LEU A 66 -28.84 -7.24 -23.87
N ARG A 67 -27.87 -7.27 -22.94
CA ARG A 67 -27.73 -8.36 -21.96
C ARG A 67 -27.87 -7.85 -20.55
N ALA A 68 -28.76 -8.48 -19.80
CA ALA A 68 -28.88 -8.28 -18.35
C ALA A 68 -28.48 -9.54 -17.61
N ASN A 69 -27.74 -9.40 -16.52
CA ASN A 69 -27.36 -10.50 -15.63
C ASN A 69 -27.89 -10.21 -14.24
N GLY A 70 -28.45 -11.23 -13.59
CA GLY A 70 -28.93 -11.14 -12.23
C GLY A 70 -28.65 -12.41 -11.46
N GLN A 71 -28.70 -12.31 -10.13
CA GLN A 71 -28.49 -13.43 -9.23
C GLN A 71 -29.55 -13.42 -8.14
N VAL A 72 -30.05 -14.60 -7.79
CA VAL A 72 -30.97 -14.80 -6.65
C VAL A 72 -30.40 -15.88 -5.75
N VAL A 73 -30.41 -15.64 -4.44
CA VAL A 73 -30.05 -16.64 -3.44
C VAL A 73 -31.28 -17.51 -3.18
N LEU A 74 -31.26 -18.76 -3.65
CA LEU A 74 -32.33 -19.73 -3.42
C LEU A 74 -32.25 -20.36 -2.04
N PHE A 75 -31.04 -20.59 -1.55
CA PHE A 75 -30.76 -21.14 -0.24
C PHE A 75 -29.46 -20.52 0.29
N GLU A 76 -29.55 -19.85 1.43
CA GLU A 76 -28.43 -19.09 1.97
C GLU A 76 -27.26 -20.00 2.39
N GLY A 77 -27.53 -21.19 2.93
CA GLY A 77 -26.49 -22.09 3.43
C GLY A 77 -25.53 -21.36 4.39
N PHE A 78 -24.23 -21.47 4.14
CA PHE A 78 -23.19 -20.81 4.96
C PHE A 78 -23.25 -19.29 4.91
N LEU A 79 -23.81 -18.66 3.85
CA LEU A 79 -23.93 -17.20 3.73
C LEU A 79 -24.77 -16.59 4.87
N LYS A 80 -25.66 -17.38 5.47
CA LYS A 80 -26.45 -16.95 6.63
C LYS A 80 -25.61 -16.55 7.84
N VAL A 81 -24.41 -17.11 7.96
CA VAL A 81 -23.50 -16.90 9.10
C VAL A 81 -22.30 -16.07 8.71
N TYR A 82 -21.76 -16.28 7.50
CA TYR A 82 -20.53 -15.68 7.05
C TYR A 82 -20.62 -15.29 5.58
N GLU A 83 -20.41 -14.00 5.35
CA GLU A 83 -20.21 -13.43 4.03
C GLU A 83 -18.83 -12.74 4.02
N GLU A 84 -18.03 -13.07 3.01
CA GLU A 84 -16.69 -12.51 2.87
C GLU A 84 -16.78 -11.08 2.34
N SER A 85 -16.33 -10.10 3.14
CA SER A 85 -16.25 -8.72 2.68
C SER A 85 -15.17 -8.59 1.60
N ARG A 86 -15.47 -7.82 0.54
CA ARG A 86 -14.52 -7.51 -0.53
C ARG A 86 -14.09 -6.06 -0.42
N ASP A 87 -12.78 -5.82 -0.40
CA ASP A 87 -12.21 -4.47 -0.30
C ASP A 87 -12.50 -3.59 -1.53
N ASP A 88 -12.87 -4.18 -2.67
CA ASP A 88 -12.91 -3.53 -3.99
C ASP A 88 -14.31 -3.47 -4.64
N VAL A 89 -15.38 -3.80 -3.92
CA VAL A 89 -16.75 -3.82 -4.50
C VAL A 89 -17.53 -2.61 -3.99
N GLU A 90 -17.74 -1.63 -4.88
CA GLU A 90 -18.63 -0.48 -4.64
C GLU A 90 -20.10 -0.77 -4.95
N GLN A 91 -20.44 -1.95 -5.50
CA GLN A 91 -21.82 -2.28 -5.88
C GLN A 91 -22.39 -3.38 -5.00
N SER A 92 -23.53 -3.11 -4.41
CA SER A 92 -24.32 -4.10 -3.69
C SER A 92 -24.88 -5.15 -4.66
N ASP A 93 -24.67 -6.43 -4.37
CA ASP A 93 -25.25 -7.55 -5.13
C ASP A 93 -26.80 -7.52 -5.17
N ASP A 94 -27.43 -6.69 -4.34
CA ASP A 94 -28.88 -6.48 -4.29
C ASP A 94 -29.43 -5.74 -5.52
N GLU A 95 -28.63 -4.95 -6.24
CA GLU A 95 -29.07 -4.19 -7.42
C GLU A 95 -29.25 -5.06 -8.67
N ASN A 96 -28.73 -6.28 -8.69
CA ASN A 96 -28.78 -7.17 -9.85
C ASN A 96 -29.87 -8.26 -9.77
N ARG A 97 -30.98 -7.98 -9.09
CA ARG A 97 -32.11 -8.91 -9.03
C ARG A 97 -33.01 -8.74 -10.23
N LEU A 98 -32.99 -9.70 -11.13
CA LEU A 98 -33.90 -9.71 -12.27
C LEU A 98 -35.29 -10.29 -11.88
N PRO A 99 -36.38 -9.74 -12.43
CA PRO A 99 -37.69 -10.34 -12.28
C PRO A 99 -37.74 -11.71 -13.00
N GLN A 100 -38.73 -12.51 -12.65
CA GLN A 100 -38.97 -13.77 -13.35
C GLN A 100 -39.38 -13.48 -14.78
N MET A 101 -38.67 -14.02 -15.75
CA MET A 101 -38.92 -13.83 -17.19
C MET A 101 -38.93 -15.16 -17.91
N SER A 102 -39.71 -15.24 -19.01
CA SER A 102 -39.83 -16.42 -19.85
C SER A 102 -39.22 -16.18 -21.22
N LYS A 103 -38.68 -17.23 -21.83
CA LYS A 103 -38.10 -17.14 -23.17
C LYS A 103 -39.17 -16.77 -24.19
N GLY A 104 -38.96 -15.70 -24.97
CA GLY A 104 -39.87 -15.18 -25.97
C GLY A 104 -40.94 -14.23 -25.40
N GLU A 105 -40.84 -13.83 -24.16
CA GLU A 105 -41.70 -12.83 -23.56
C GLU A 105 -41.41 -11.45 -24.17
N ASN A 106 -42.49 -10.70 -24.45
CA ASN A 106 -42.38 -9.35 -24.96
C ASN A 106 -42.16 -8.39 -23.79
N ILE A 107 -41.11 -7.60 -23.88
CA ILE A 107 -40.74 -6.60 -22.86
C ILE A 107 -41.04 -5.21 -23.45
N GLU A 108 -41.73 -4.38 -22.69
CA GLU A 108 -42.00 -3.00 -23.06
C GLU A 108 -40.81 -2.12 -22.66
N LYS A 109 -40.31 -1.32 -23.63
CA LYS A 109 -39.29 -0.36 -23.39
C LYS A 109 -39.87 0.90 -22.76
N LEU A 110 -39.49 1.21 -21.49
CA LEU A 110 -39.93 2.43 -20.81
C LEU A 110 -38.94 3.58 -21.07
N SER A 111 -37.65 3.36 -20.85
CA SER A 111 -36.56 4.34 -21.10
C SER A 111 -35.30 3.63 -21.56
N ILE A 112 -34.38 4.37 -22.14
CA ILE A 112 -32.99 3.99 -22.35
C ILE A 112 -32.15 5.15 -21.85
N ASP A 113 -31.43 4.94 -20.77
CA ASP A 113 -30.56 5.92 -20.14
C ASP A 113 -29.09 5.53 -20.41
N PRO A 114 -28.42 6.17 -21.38
CA PRO A 114 -27.06 5.84 -21.72
C PRO A 114 -26.11 6.42 -20.65
N GLU A 115 -25.26 5.58 -20.08
CA GLU A 115 -24.21 6.00 -19.15
C GLU A 115 -22.83 5.71 -19.75
N GLN A 116 -21.95 6.67 -19.64
CA GLN A 116 -20.56 6.50 -20.06
C GLN A 116 -19.73 5.97 -18.90
N HIS A 117 -19.12 4.79 -19.09
CA HIS A 117 -18.22 4.18 -18.13
C HIS A 117 -16.82 4.10 -18.73
N PHE A 118 -15.81 4.30 -17.87
CA PHE A 118 -14.40 4.13 -18.23
C PHE A 118 -13.82 2.96 -17.47
N THR A 119 -12.93 2.22 -18.12
CA THR A 119 -12.18 1.16 -17.44
C THR A 119 -11.32 1.76 -16.32
N GLN A 120 -11.40 1.18 -15.14
CA GLN A 120 -10.60 1.58 -14.02
C GLN A 120 -9.26 0.80 -14.01
N PRO A 121 -8.14 1.44 -13.60
CA PRO A 121 -6.90 0.70 -13.40
C PRO A 121 -7.08 -0.31 -12.25
N PRO A 122 -6.24 -1.35 -12.20
CA PRO A 122 -6.25 -2.26 -11.06
C PRO A 122 -6.11 -1.48 -9.75
N PRO A 123 -6.90 -1.81 -8.72
CA PRO A 123 -6.83 -1.12 -7.43
C PRO A 123 -5.46 -1.37 -6.77
N ARG A 124 -5.04 -0.42 -5.94
CA ARG A 124 -3.84 -0.62 -5.11
C ARG A 124 -4.09 -1.70 -4.08
N TYR A 125 -3.05 -2.43 -3.74
CA TYR A 125 -3.14 -3.47 -2.73
C TYR A 125 -3.57 -2.91 -1.37
N THR A 126 -4.44 -3.65 -0.70
CA THR A 126 -4.61 -3.61 0.75
C THR A 126 -3.64 -4.62 1.39
N GLU A 127 -3.49 -4.63 2.71
CA GLU A 127 -2.72 -5.68 3.39
C GLU A 127 -3.28 -7.06 3.08
N ALA A 128 -4.61 -7.20 3.08
CA ALA A 128 -5.28 -8.47 2.78
C ALA A 128 -5.06 -8.93 1.34
N SER A 129 -5.25 -8.04 0.35
CA SER A 129 -5.06 -8.39 -1.06
C SER A 129 -3.59 -8.62 -1.42
N LEU A 130 -2.64 -7.97 -0.71
CA LEU A 130 -1.21 -8.25 -0.83
C LEU A 130 -0.87 -9.65 -0.31
N VAL A 131 -1.36 -10.00 0.89
CA VAL A 131 -1.17 -11.35 1.46
C VAL A 131 -1.76 -12.42 0.54
N LYS A 132 -2.98 -12.21 0.03
CA LYS A 132 -3.58 -13.11 -0.96
C LYS A 132 -2.71 -13.29 -2.20
N LYS A 133 -2.14 -12.19 -2.72
CA LYS A 133 -1.25 -12.25 -3.89
C LYS A 133 0.04 -12.99 -3.59
N MET A 134 0.63 -12.79 -2.42
CA MET A 134 1.81 -13.54 -1.98
C MET A 134 1.51 -15.04 -1.87
N GLU A 135 0.36 -15.41 -1.31
CA GLU A 135 -0.09 -16.80 -1.24
C GLU A 135 -0.27 -17.43 -2.62
N GLU A 136 -0.92 -16.72 -3.56
CA GLU A 136 -1.09 -17.17 -4.95
C GLU A 136 0.25 -17.44 -5.65
N LEU A 137 1.26 -16.61 -5.37
CA LEU A 137 2.61 -16.71 -5.92
C LEU A 137 3.51 -17.70 -5.16
N GLY A 138 3.08 -18.23 -4.01
CA GLY A 138 3.86 -19.11 -3.16
C GLY A 138 4.98 -18.41 -2.38
N ILE A 139 4.89 -17.08 -2.23
CA ILE A 139 5.86 -16.24 -1.53
C ILE A 139 5.46 -16.11 -0.06
N GLY A 140 6.35 -16.50 0.84
CA GLY A 140 6.09 -16.53 2.27
C GLY A 140 5.19 -17.68 2.72
N ARG A 141 4.90 -17.71 4.01
CA ARG A 141 4.04 -18.70 4.66
C ARG A 141 3.14 -17.97 5.67
N PRO A 142 2.07 -18.60 6.18
CA PRO A 142 1.16 -17.98 7.16
C PRO A 142 1.89 -17.33 8.34
N SER A 143 2.97 -17.94 8.81
CA SER A 143 3.81 -17.42 9.91
C SER A 143 4.63 -16.15 9.55
N THR A 144 4.83 -15.84 8.27
CA THR A 144 5.70 -14.73 7.81
C THR A 144 4.95 -13.57 7.18
N TYR A 145 3.71 -13.75 6.71
CA TYR A 145 2.97 -12.70 5.99
C TYR A 145 2.85 -11.40 6.78
N ALA A 146 2.47 -11.48 8.05
CA ALA A 146 2.31 -10.29 8.89
C ALA A 146 3.64 -9.52 9.03
N ASN A 147 4.75 -10.23 9.27
CA ASN A 147 6.07 -9.63 9.40
C ASN A 147 6.53 -8.96 8.10
N ILE A 148 6.26 -9.57 6.94
CA ILE A 148 6.61 -8.99 5.63
C ILE A 148 5.85 -7.67 5.44
N VAL A 149 4.53 -7.68 5.66
CA VAL A 149 3.68 -6.48 5.51
C VAL A 149 4.10 -5.37 6.48
N THR A 150 4.41 -5.71 7.73
CA THR A 150 4.91 -4.74 8.71
C THR A 150 6.28 -4.21 8.31
N THR A 151 7.20 -5.08 7.88
CA THR A 151 8.57 -4.68 7.52
C THR A 151 8.61 -3.66 6.37
N ILE A 152 7.79 -3.83 5.34
CA ILE A 152 7.78 -2.88 4.21
C ILE A 152 7.23 -1.51 4.61
N GLN A 153 6.35 -1.45 5.61
CA GLN A 153 5.84 -0.20 6.18
C GLN A 153 6.87 0.44 7.12
N ASP A 154 7.42 -0.33 8.06
CA ASP A 154 8.43 0.16 9.04
C ASP A 154 9.70 0.68 8.36
N ARG A 155 10.07 0.09 7.23
CA ARG A 155 11.20 0.55 6.42
C ARG A 155 10.87 1.72 5.50
N GLU A 156 9.63 2.19 5.52
CA GLU A 156 9.14 3.28 4.66
C GLU A 156 9.31 2.97 3.16
N TYR A 157 9.14 1.69 2.78
CA TYR A 157 9.08 1.30 1.38
C TYR A 157 7.69 1.53 0.79
N VAL A 158 6.68 1.42 1.63
CA VAL A 158 5.30 1.77 1.34
C VAL A 158 4.69 2.55 2.50
N ARG A 159 3.74 3.42 2.21
CA ARG A 159 2.86 4.04 3.20
C ARG A 159 1.44 3.51 3.05
N LYS A 160 0.68 3.51 4.13
CA LYS A 160 -0.72 3.08 4.15
C LYS A 160 -1.64 4.30 4.26
N GLU A 161 -2.51 4.48 3.29
CA GLU A 161 -3.55 5.52 3.30
C GLU A 161 -4.91 4.88 3.01
N LYS A 162 -5.92 5.16 3.84
CA LYS A 162 -7.28 4.63 3.66
C LYS A 162 -7.31 3.12 3.34
N ASN A 163 -6.52 2.34 4.07
CA ASN A 163 -6.37 0.89 3.89
C ASN A 163 -5.67 0.44 2.58
N ARG A 164 -5.09 1.34 1.79
CA ARG A 164 -4.35 1.04 0.56
C ARG A 164 -2.86 1.30 0.75
N LEU A 165 -2.03 0.49 0.08
CA LEU A 165 -0.58 0.58 0.13
C LEU A 165 -0.08 1.40 -1.07
N PHE A 166 0.73 2.42 -0.79
CA PHE A 166 1.33 3.29 -1.79
C PHE A 166 2.86 3.15 -1.74
N PRO A 167 3.52 2.83 -2.86
CA PRO A 167 4.99 2.78 -2.90
C PRO A 167 5.60 4.17 -2.63
N GLU A 168 6.58 4.20 -1.75
CA GLU A 168 7.40 5.37 -1.46
C GLU A 168 8.66 5.40 -2.33
N ASP A 169 9.27 6.58 -2.45
CA ASP A 169 10.47 6.78 -3.26
C ASP A 169 11.62 5.85 -2.84
N LYS A 170 11.79 5.67 -1.54
CA LYS A 170 12.78 4.74 -0.97
C LYS A 170 12.52 3.30 -1.42
N GLY A 171 11.26 2.86 -1.41
CA GLY A 171 10.89 1.54 -1.88
C GLY A 171 11.14 1.36 -3.37
N ARG A 172 10.86 2.38 -4.18
CA ARG A 172 11.13 2.37 -5.62
C ARG A 172 12.61 2.24 -5.93
N ILE A 173 13.46 3.06 -5.27
CA ILE A 173 14.93 2.99 -5.44
C ILE A 173 15.45 1.62 -5.08
N VAL A 174 15.07 1.09 -3.89
CA VAL A 174 15.51 -0.22 -3.43
C VAL A 174 15.06 -1.32 -4.42
N THR A 175 13.83 -1.26 -4.91
CA THR A 175 13.33 -2.25 -5.87
C THR A 175 14.11 -2.19 -7.18
N ILE A 176 14.35 -1.02 -7.74
CA ILE A 176 15.12 -0.86 -9.00
C ILE A 176 16.56 -1.29 -8.80
N PHE A 177 17.19 -0.94 -7.66
CA PHE A 177 18.53 -1.41 -7.31
C PHE A 177 18.59 -2.95 -7.31
N LEU A 178 17.67 -3.59 -6.60
CA LEU A 178 17.64 -5.04 -6.51
C LEU A 178 17.36 -5.70 -7.88
N LEU A 179 16.49 -5.14 -8.70
CA LEU A 179 16.21 -5.65 -10.05
C LEU A 179 17.40 -5.55 -10.99
N ASN A 180 18.29 -4.56 -10.81
CA ASN A 180 19.46 -4.41 -11.67
C ASN A 180 20.66 -5.23 -11.19
N PHE A 181 20.87 -5.35 -9.87
CA PHE A 181 22.07 -5.94 -9.30
C PHE A 181 21.85 -7.31 -8.65
N PHE A 182 20.60 -7.62 -8.25
CA PHE A 182 20.22 -8.85 -7.55
C PHE A 182 18.95 -9.46 -8.12
N LYS A 183 18.74 -9.33 -9.44
CA LYS A 183 17.50 -9.70 -10.12
C LYS A 183 16.99 -11.08 -9.73
N ARG A 184 17.85 -12.11 -9.76
CA ARG A 184 17.51 -13.48 -9.42
C ARG A 184 16.85 -13.60 -8.03
N TYR A 185 17.35 -12.84 -7.04
CA TYR A 185 16.89 -12.94 -5.65
C TYR A 185 15.57 -12.22 -5.36
N VAL A 186 15.11 -11.37 -6.28
CA VAL A 186 13.84 -10.64 -6.16
C VAL A 186 12.76 -11.13 -7.14
N GLU A 187 13.09 -12.11 -7.98
CA GLU A 187 12.11 -12.79 -8.82
C GLU A 187 11.16 -13.64 -7.95
N PHE A 188 9.88 -13.62 -8.30
CA PHE A 188 8.86 -14.35 -7.56
C PHE A 188 9.12 -15.86 -7.53
N ASP A 189 9.55 -16.42 -8.67
CA ASP A 189 9.82 -17.84 -8.80
C ASP A 189 11.00 -18.30 -7.94
N PHE A 190 12.02 -17.45 -7.76
CA PHE A 190 13.14 -17.76 -6.88
C PHE A 190 12.69 -17.89 -5.43
N THR A 191 11.95 -16.90 -4.92
CA THR A 191 11.45 -16.92 -3.54
C THR A 191 10.51 -18.09 -3.31
N ALA A 192 9.56 -18.32 -4.23
CA ALA A 192 8.65 -19.46 -4.16
C ALA A 192 9.39 -20.80 -4.24
N GLY A 193 10.42 -20.89 -5.07
CA GLY A 193 11.28 -22.08 -5.20
C GLY A 193 12.04 -22.38 -3.93
N LEU A 194 12.62 -21.36 -3.29
CA LEU A 194 13.34 -21.51 -2.01
C LEU A 194 12.40 -21.96 -0.89
N GLU A 195 11.19 -21.39 -0.79
CA GLU A 195 10.17 -21.81 0.16
C GLU A 195 9.79 -23.29 -0.02
N ASN A 196 9.62 -23.75 -1.27
CA ASN A 196 9.32 -25.14 -1.56
C ASN A 196 10.49 -26.08 -1.23
N GLN A 197 11.73 -25.65 -1.39
CA GLN A 197 12.91 -26.40 -0.99
C GLN A 197 13.00 -26.52 0.54
N LEU A 198 12.68 -25.44 1.28
CA LEU A 198 12.61 -25.47 2.74
C LEU A 198 11.50 -26.40 3.24
N ASP A 199 10.33 -26.41 2.59
CA ASP A 199 9.26 -27.37 2.89
C ASP A 199 9.72 -28.82 2.65
N SER A 200 10.51 -29.07 1.59
CA SER A 200 11.09 -30.38 1.30
C SER A 200 12.10 -30.82 2.38
N VAL A 201 12.91 -29.89 2.88
CA VAL A 201 13.81 -30.14 4.02
C VAL A 201 13.00 -30.49 5.28
N SER A 202 11.94 -29.73 5.57
CA SER A 202 11.05 -30.00 6.71
C SER A 202 10.39 -31.38 6.63
N ALA A 203 10.06 -31.82 5.41
CA ALA A 203 9.51 -33.15 5.14
C ALA A 203 10.57 -34.28 5.14
N GLY A 204 11.83 -34.00 5.46
CA GLY A 204 12.92 -34.97 5.47
C GLY A 204 13.40 -35.42 4.09
N LYS A 205 13.03 -34.69 3.03
CA LYS A 205 13.35 -35.04 1.62
C LYS A 205 14.56 -34.26 1.08
N GLY A 206 15.13 -33.35 1.88
CA GLY A 206 16.25 -32.51 1.47
C GLY A 206 17.27 -32.32 2.59
N ASN A 207 18.49 -31.91 2.19
CA ASN A 207 19.57 -31.59 3.13
C ASN A 207 19.70 -30.06 3.26
N TYR A 208 19.43 -29.53 4.47
CA TYR A 208 19.45 -28.08 4.69
C TYR A 208 20.85 -27.46 4.49
N LYS A 209 21.94 -28.22 4.78
CA LYS A 209 23.32 -27.70 4.61
C LYS A 209 23.70 -27.54 3.15
N GLU A 210 23.25 -28.47 2.30
CA GLU A 210 23.48 -28.39 0.86
C GLU A 210 22.67 -27.22 0.27
N LEU A 211 21.42 -27.06 0.67
CA LEU A 211 20.57 -25.95 0.24
C LEU A 211 21.19 -24.58 0.62
N LEU A 212 21.59 -24.44 1.88
CA LEU A 212 22.22 -23.21 2.37
C LEU A 212 23.58 -22.95 1.73
N GLY A 213 24.37 -24.00 1.49
CA GLY A 213 25.66 -23.89 0.79
C GLY A 213 25.49 -23.35 -0.64
N GLN A 214 24.61 -23.95 -1.43
CA GLN A 214 24.31 -23.49 -2.79
C GLN A 214 23.81 -22.03 -2.80
N PHE A 215 22.87 -21.70 -1.91
CA PHE A 215 22.36 -20.35 -1.79
C PHE A 215 23.51 -19.35 -1.46
N TRP A 216 24.36 -19.72 -0.52
CA TRP A 216 25.44 -18.85 -0.05
C TRP A 216 26.51 -18.61 -1.12
N ASP A 217 26.88 -19.65 -1.87
CA ASP A 217 27.89 -19.55 -2.92
C ASP A 217 27.41 -18.59 -4.02
N ASP A 218 26.20 -18.79 -4.55
CA ASP A 218 25.59 -17.93 -5.55
C ASP A 218 25.40 -16.47 -5.04
N PHE A 219 24.97 -16.31 -3.78
CA PHE A 219 24.74 -15.00 -3.20
C PHE A 219 26.03 -14.23 -2.92
N SER A 220 27.06 -14.93 -2.48
CA SER A 220 28.38 -14.35 -2.23
C SER A 220 29.04 -13.88 -3.54
N GLU A 221 28.85 -14.61 -4.63
CA GLU A 221 29.31 -14.19 -5.97
C GLU A 221 28.63 -12.89 -6.38
N ALA A 222 27.28 -12.79 -6.28
CA ALA A 222 26.55 -11.57 -6.61
C ALA A 222 26.96 -10.36 -5.74
N ILE A 223 27.25 -10.59 -4.45
CA ILE A 223 27.79 -9.52 -3.57
C ILE A 223 29.16 -9.08 -4.04
N SER A 224 30.05 -10.02 -4.40
CA SER A 224 31.39 -9.69 -4.87
C SER A 224 31.37 -8.84 -6.12
N GLU A 225 30.56 -9.19 -7.10
CA GLU A 225 30.35 -8.43 -8.34
C GLU A 225 29.87 -6.99 -8.05
N THR A 226 28.94 -6.86 -7.07
CA THR A 226 28.37 -5.56 -6.72
C THR A 226 29.31 -4.70 -5.89
N SER A 227 30.21 -5.29 -5.12
CA SER A 227 31.14 -4.57 -4.22
C SER A 227 32.19 -3.72 -4.95
N GLU A 228 32.45 -4.03 -6.20
CA GLU A 228 33.39 -3.29 -7.07
C GLU A 228 32.79 -2.04 -7.69
N LEU A 229 31.44 -1.91 -7.67
CA LEU A 229 30.73 -0.79 -8.28
C LEU A 229 30.92 0.50 -7.48
N ARG A 230 31.16 1.59 -8.20
CA ARG A 230 31.16 2.93 -7.58
C ARG A 230 29.74 3.40 -7.38
N ILE A 231 29.53 4.19 -6.33
CA ILE A 231 28.21 4.79 -6.03
C ILE A 231 27.67 5.58 -7.23
N THR A 232 28.54 6.26 -7.98
CA THR A 232 28.17 7.00 -9.19
C THR A 232 27.61 6.10 -10.29
N GLU A 233 28.23 4.95 -10.53
CA GLU A 233 27.80 3.98 -11.53
C GLU A 233 26.43 3.39 -11.16
N VAL A 234 26.24 3.10 -9.87
CA VAL A 234 24.92 2.65 -9.35
C VAL A 234 23.86 3.72 -9.54
N LEU A 235 24.19 4.99 -9.23
CA LEU A 235 23.24 6.10 -9.40
C LEU A 235 22.88 6.35 -10.86
N ASP A 236 23.83 6.21 -11.79
CA ASP A 236 23.57 6.36 -13.23
C ASP A 236 22.62 5.27 -13.73
N VAL A 237 22.83 4.00 -13.34
CA VAL A 237 21.92 2.90 -13.67
C VAL A 237 20.51 3.14 -13.10
N LEU A 238 20.41 3.62 -11.85
CA LEU A 238 19.13 3.92 -11.22
C LEU A 238 18.45 5.13 -11.88
N ASP A 239 19.20 6.17 -12.25
CA ASP A 239 18.69 7.36 -12.93
C ASP A 239 18.09 7.02 -14.29
N ASP A 240 18.77 6.14 -15.05
CA ASP A 240 18.28 5.68 -16.35
C ASP A 240 17.05 4.77 -16.20
N ALA A 241 17.06 3.84 -15.26
CA ALA A 241 15.93 2.94 -15.03
C ALA A 241 14.67 3.67 -14.50
N LEU A 242 14.86 4.74 -13.72
CA LEU A 242 13.79 5.58 -13.18
C LEU A 242 13.42 6.75 -14.13
N ALA A 243 14.16 6.97 -15.22
CA ALA A 243 13.99 8.14 -16.07
C ALA A 243 12.55 8.42 -16.52
N PRO A 244 11.74 7.42 -16.93
CA PRO A 244 10.34 7.67 -17.32
C PRO A 244 9.48 8.24 -16.18
N GLN A 245 9.84 7.96 -14.93
CA GLN A 245 9.13 8.43 -13.73
C GLN A 245 9.72 9.75 -13.22
N LEU A 246 11.05 9.84 -13.22
CA LEU A 246 11.75 11.05 -12.77
C LEU A 246 11.57 12.21 -13.73
N TYR A 247 11.54 11.93 -15.01
CA TYR A 247 11.53 12.95 -16.10
C TYR A 247 10.39 12.65 -17.08
N PRO A 248 9.12 12.76 -16.66
CA PRO A 248 8.00 12.53 -17.56
C PRO A 248 8.05 13.52 -18.74
N ALA A 249 7.65 13.05 -19.92
CA ALA A 249 7.58 13.89 -21.10
C ALA A 249 6.69 15.11 -20.85
N LYS A 250 7.16 16.30 -21.24
CA LYS A 250 6.38 17.52 -21.12
C LYS A 250 5.49 17.72 -22.33
N GLU A 251 4.34 18.33 -22.15
CA GLU A 251 3.37 18.61 -23.23
C GLU A 251 3.93 19.54 -24.30
N ASP A 252 4.84 20.43 -23.94
CA ASP A 252 5.51 21.37 -24.83
C ASP A 252 6.68 20.77 -25.64
N GLY A 253 6.98 19.47 -25.46
CA GLY A 253 8.07 18.76 -26.13
C GLY A 253 9.48 19.17 -25.66
N SER A 254 9.60 20.00 -24.63
CA SER A 254 10.90 20.40 -24.07
C SER A 254 11.58 19.26 -23.34
N ASP A 255 12.93 19.29 -23.28
CA ASP A 255 13.71 18.27 -22.56
C ASP A 255 13.29 18.20 -21.09
N PRO A 256 12.74 17.08 -20.62
CA PRO A 256 12.28 16.93 -19.23
C PRO A 256 13.42 16.92 -18.21
N ARG A 257 14.65 16.61 -18.64
CA ARG A 257 15.85 16.65 -17.77
C ARG A 257 16.44 18.07 -17.66
N ARG A 258 15.97 19.03 -18.43
CA ARG A 258 16.51 20.40 -18.38
C ARG A 258 16.18 21.08 -17.06
N CYS A 259 17.21 21.57 -16.38
CA CYS A 259 17.06 22.23 -15.08
C CYS A 259 16.19 23.51 -15.20
N PRO A 260 15.09 23.64 -14.46
CA PRO A 260 14.20 24.80 -14.56
C PRO A 260 14.82 26.06 -13.97
N LYS A 261 15.86 25.94 -13.11
CA LYS A 261 16.49 27.10 -12.45
C LYS A 261 17.57 27.75 -13.31
N CYS A 262 18.52 26.97 -13.85
CA CYS A 262 19.61 27.54 -14.63
C CYS A 262 19.40 27.43 -16.14
N GLY A 263 18.46 26.60 -16.60
CA GLY A 263 18.08 26.48 -18.00
C GLY A 263 19.09 25.74 -18.90
N ASN A 264 20.30 25.46 -18.43
CA ASN A 264 21.37 24.82 -19.21
C ASN A 264 21.96 23.55 -18.56
N GLY A 265 21.65 23.26 -17.29
CA GLY A 265 22.05 22.06 -16.60
C GLY A 265 21.07 20.89 -16.83
N GLN A 266 21.58 19.68 -16.71
CA GLN A 266 20.78 18.45 -16.74
C GLN A 266 20.45 18.00 -15.30
N LEU A 267 19.28 17.42 -15.12
CA LEU A 267 18.83 16.85 -13.85
C LEU A 267 19.27 15.39 -13.76
N HIS A 268 19.78 14.99 -12.60
CA HIS A 268 20.23 13.64 -12.30
C HIS A 268 19.74 13.19 -10.93
N LEU A 269 19.57 11.88 -10.80
CA LEU A 269 19.37 11.24 -9.50
C LEU A 269 20.65 11.37 -8.65
N LYS A 270 20.51 11.85 -7.45
CA LYS A 270 21.60 11.99 -6.48
C LYS A 270 21.20 11.36 -5.14
N SER A 271 22.17 11.00 -4.34
CA SER A 271 21.93 10.43 -3.02
C SER A 271 22.39 11.38 -1.90
N SER A 272 21.67 11.32 -0.79
CA SER A 272 22.01 11.98 0.46
C SER A 272 21.85 11.03 1.63
N ARG A 273 22.21 11.46 2.84
CA ARG A 273 21.98 10.68 4.06
C ARG A 273 20.50 10.40 4.34
N THR A 274 19.61 11.20 3.79
CA THR A 274 18.15 11.11 3.99
C THR A 274 17.44 10.37 2.84
N GLY A 275 18.15 9.97 1.79
CA GLY A 275 17.59 9.26 0.64
C GLY A 275 18.03 9.85 -0.69
N GLY A 276 17.39 9.38 -1.77
CA GLY A 276 17.60 9.90 -3.12
C GLY A 276 16.84 11.21 -3.36
N PHE A 277 17.37 12.05 -4.24
CA PHE A 277 16.74 13.27 -4.72
C PHE A 277 17.21 13.57 -6.15
N VAL A 278 16.45 14.38 -6.88
CA VAL A 278 16.86 14.86 -8.20
C VAL A 278 17.55 16.21 -8.04
N GLY A 279 18.75 16.35 -8.59
CA GLY A 279 19.56 17.57 -8.50
C GLY A 279 20.18 17.99 -9.82
N CYS A 280 20.46 19.28 -9.97
CA CYS A 280 21.15 19.79 -11.15
C CYS A 280 22.61 19.31 -11.21
N GLY A 281 23.06 18.93 -12.43
CA GLY A 281 24.45 18.56 -12.70
C GLY A 281 25.43 19.72 -12.57
N ASN A 282 24.98 20.97 -12.70
CA ASN A 282 25.81 22.17 -12.58
C ASN A 282 26.03 22.63 -11.13
N TYR A 283 25.95 21.71 -10.17
CA TYR A 283 26.34 22.01 -8.80
C TYR A 283 27.88 22.20 -8.72
N PRO A 284 28.41 23.23 -8.02
CA PRO A 284 27.74 24.12 -7.07
C PRO A 284 27.12 25.41 -7.67
N GLU A 285 27.32 25.73 -8.95
CA GLU A 285 26.83 26.95 -9.59
C GLU A 285 25.29 26.99 -9.60
N CYS A 286 24.65 25.83 -9.70
CA CYS A 286 23.21 25.68 -9.57
C CYS A 286 22.86 24.68 -8.48
N ASN A 287 22.14 25.15 -7.48
CA ASN A 287 21.71 24.35 -6.32
C ASN A 287 20.25 23.86 -6.42
N PHE A 288 19.71 23.71 -7.63
CA PHE A 288 18.37 23.19 -7.81
C PHE A 288 18.29 21.73 -7.38
N THR A 289 17.31 21.40 -6.53
CA THR A 289 16.97 20.06 -6.11
C THR A 289 15.45 19.89 -6.02
N ARG A 290 14.96 18.68 -6.20
CA ARG A 290 13.58 18.28 -5.95
C ARG A 290 13.47 16.83 -5.47
N PRO A 291 12.37 16.44 -4.81
CA PRO A 291 12.08 15.05 -4.49
C PRO A 291 11.98 14.17 -5.73
N ILE A 292 12.12 12.85 -5.54
CA ILE A 292 11.98 11.85 -6.60
C ILE A 292 10.52 11.80 -7.11
N SER A 293 9.54 11.97 -6.23
CA SER A 293 8.09 11.99 -6.55
C SER A 293 7.67 12.99 -7.62
N GLY A 294 8.57 13.89 -8.01
CA GLY A 294 8.37 14.79 -9.16
C GLY A 294 7.57 16.03 -8.87
N GLU A 295 6.80 16.07 -7.82
CA GLU A 295 6.13 17.28 -7.38
C GLU A 295 7.17 18.24 -6.80
N PRO A 296 7.35 19.46 -7.35
CA PRO A 296 8.01 20.50 -6.60
C PRO A 296 7.24 20.59 -5.30
N ASP A 297 7.96 20.58 -4.21
CA ASP A 297 7.40 20.63 -2.88
C ASP A 297 6.41 21.81 -2.80
N GLU A 298 5.13 21.61 -3.16
CA GLU A 298 4.06 22.58 -2.88
C GLU A 298 3.93 22.81 -1.38
N THR A 299 4.61 21.96 -0.59
CA THR A 299 4.78 22.11 0.86
C THR A 299 6.04 22.90 1.23
N ALA A 300 6.73 23.56 0.27
CA ALA A 300 7.94 24.34 0.61
C ALA A 300 7.65 25.37 1.71
N GLU A 301 6.48 25.95 1.75
CA GLU A 301 5.98 26.78 2.84
C GLU A 301 4.45 26.89 2.77
N ARG A 302 3.72 26.12 3.57
CA ARG A 302 2.26 26.27 3.69
C ARG A 302 1.94 27.07 4.95
N LEU A 303 1.30 28.23 4.77
CA LEU A 303 0.74 28.99 5.88
C LEU A 303 -0.50 28.22 6.39
N LEU A 304 -0.46 27.76 7.64
CA LEU A 304 -1.55 27.04 8.30
C LEU A 304 -2.55 28.00 8.94
N GLY A 305 -2.11 29.19 9.33
CA GLY A 305 -2.91 30.22 9.95
C GLY A 305 -2.08 31.15 10.83
N GLU A 306 -2.75 31.90 11.71
CA GLU A 306 -2.12 32.81 12.67
C GLU A 306 -2.57 32.48 14.09
N ASP A 307 -1.65 32.60 15.05
CA ASP A 307 -1.92 32.47 16.48
C ASP A 307 -1.18 33.54 17.26
N ASN A 308 -1.91 34.37 18.02
CA ASN A 308 -1.39 35.51 18.80
C ASN A 308 -0.54 36.51 17.98
N GLY A 309 -0.85 36.70 16.69
CA GLY A 309 -0.13 37.59 15.79
C GLY A 309 1.07 36.96 15.08
N ASP A 310 1.41 35.71 15.43
CA ASP A 310 2.46 34.92 14.73
C ASP A 310 1.87 34.04 13.64
N LYS A 311 2.48 34.04 12.46
CA LYS A 311 2.14 33.12 11.39
C LYS A 311 2.68 31.72 11.70
N ILE A 312 1.85 30.71 11.48
CA ILE A 312 2.21 29.31 11.67
C ILE A 312 2.40 28.66 10.31
N PHE A 313 3.61 28.19 10.06
CA PHE A 313 4.00 27.58 8.79
C PHE A 313 4.23 26.09 8.94
N LEU A 314 3.80 25.32 7.96
CA LEU A 314 4.32 23.98 7.69
C LEU A 314 5.45 24.15 6.68
N LYS A 315 6.65 23.73 7.03
CA LYS A 315 7.86 23.81 6.21
C LYS A 315 8.49 22.44 6.06
N ASN A 316 9.25 22.25 4.99
CA ASN A 316 10.05 21.05 4.83
C ASN A 316 11.53 21.35 5.13
N GLY A 317 12.15 20.56 5.95
CA GLY A 317 13.53 20.75 6.39
C GLY A 317 14.39 19.52 6.14
N ARG A 318 15.69 19.64 6.46
CA ARG A 318 16.68 18.56 6.31
C ARG A 318 16.28 17.24 6.97
N TYR A 319 15.44 17.30 8.01
CA TYR A 319 14.98 16.14 8.79
C TYR A 319 13.52 15.78 8.57
N GLY A 320 12.93 16.29 7.48
CA GLY A 320 11.52 16.09 7.14
C GLY A 320 10.63 17.30 7.45
N PRO A 321 9.31 17.16 7.31
CA PRO A 321 8.36 18.24 7.53
C PRO A 321 8.31 18.66 9.01
N TYR A 322 8.20 19.96 9.22
CA TYR A 322 8.12 20.56 10.56
C TYR A 322 7.23 21.80 10.56
N ILE A 323 6.71 22.12 11.72
CA ILE A 323 5.91 23.31 11.96
C ILE A 323 6.81 24.39 12.55
N GLN A 324 6.63 25.63 12.12
CA GLN A 324 7.36 26.79 12.62
C GLN A 324 6.40 27.91 12.97
N ARG A 325 6.63 28.54 14.14
CA ARG A 325 5.92 29.76 14.56
C ARG A 325 6.76 30.98 14.21
N GLY A 326 6.20 31.85 13.38
CA GLY A 326 6.88 33.08 12.93
C GLY A 326 7.98 32.86 11.90
N GLU A 327 8.50 33.94 11.37
CA GLU A 327 9.64 33.92 10.45
C GLU A 327 10.95 34.16 11.20
N ALA A 328 12.05 33.68 10.64
CA ALA A 328 13.38 33.99 11.17
C ALA A 328 13.70 35.46 10.89
N SER A 329 14.05 36.23 11.91
CA SER A 329 14.44 37.62 11.84
C SER A 329 15.78 37.86 12.56
N GLU A 330 16.33 39.07 12.44
CA GLU A 330 17.56 39.41 13.20
C GLU A 330 17.35 39.34 14.70
N GLU A 331 16.13 39.58 15.18
CA GLU A 331 15.74 39.52 16.60
C GLU A 331 15.39 38.09 17.01
N ASN A 332 14.84 37.26 16.10
CA ASN A 332 14.47 35.88 16.34
C ASN A 332 15.14 34.90 15.36
N LYS A 333 16.40 34.62 15.58
CA LYS A 333 17.22 33.75 14.72
C LYS A 333 16.79 32.27 14.74
N LYS A 334 16.05 31.83 15.77
CA LYS A 334 15.60 30.43 15.95
C LYS A 334 14.13 30.40 16.38
N PRO A 335 13.20 30.65 15.47
CA PRO A 335 11.78 30.57 15.81
C PRO A 335 11.41 29.17 16.31
N PRO A 336 10.39 29.04 17.20
CA PRO A 336 9.93 27.76 17.72
C PRO A 336 9.56 26.81 16.58
N ARG A 337 10.01 25.54 16.69
CA ARG A 337 9.80 24.50 15.68
C ARG A 337 9.41 23.19 16.33
N ALA A 338 8.54 22.45 15.68
CA ALA A 338 8.17 21.09 16.05
C ALA A 338 8.17 20.19 14.82
N SER A 339 8.91 19.07 14.86
CA SER A 339 8.87 18.07 13.79
C SER A 339 7.53 17.33 13.79
N LEU A 340 7.04 16.93 12.62
CA LEU A 340 5.87 16.07 12.54
C LEU A 340 6.18 14.69 13.13
N PRO A 341 5.25 14.11 13.91
CA PRO A 341 5.36 12.73 14.35
C PRO A 341 5.39 11.76 13.17
N LYS A 342 6.07 10.62 13.34
CA LYS A 342 6.08 9.56 12.32
C LYS A 342 4.63 9.11 12.03
N GLY A 343 4.32 8.94 10.74
CA GLY A 343 3.01 8.52 10.27
C GLY A 343 1.98 9.65 10.11
N TRP A 344 2.33 10.90 10.39
CA TRP A 344 1.46 12.04 10.11
C TRP A 344 1.73 12.58 8.71
N SER A 345 0.68 12.69 7.90
CA SER A 345 0.79 13.30 6.57
C SER A 345 0.79 14.83 6.67
N PRO A 346 1.70 15.52 5.96
CA PRO A 346 1.70 16.98 5.88
C PRO A 346 0.36 17.58 5.39
N SER A 347 -0.36 16.86 4.51
CA SER A 347 -1.68 17.25 4.00
C SER A 347 -2.74 17.36 5.11
N ASP A 348 -2.64 16.54 6.15
CA ASP A 348 -3.65 16.42 7.22
C ASP A 348 -3.39 17.35 8.41
N ILE A 349 -2.36 18.22 8.29
CA ILE A 349 -2.00 19.17 9.34
C ILE A 349 -2.80 20.43 9.17
N GLU A 350 -3.68 20.65 10.12
CA GLU A 350 -4.43 21.90 10.31
C GLU A 350 -3.83 22.72 11.45
N LEU A 351 -4.21 24.00 11.55
CA LEU A 351 -3.71 24.94 12.55
C LEU A 351 -3.82 24.39 13.98
N GLU A 352 -4.94 23.77 14.35
CA GLU A 352 -5.15 23.25 15.69
C GLU A 352 -4.14 22.17 16.07
N LYS A 353 -3.87 21.23 15.14
CA LYS A 353 -2.85 20.18 15.33
C LYS A 353 -1.44 20.77 15.41
N ALA A 354 -1.16 21.77 14.58
CA ALA A 354 0.11 22.48 14.57
C ALA A 354 0.40 23.18 15.91
N LEU A 355 -0.57 23.87 16.47
CA LEU A 355 -0.46 24.52 17.78
C LEU A 355 -0.23 23.53 18.90
N LYS A 356 -0.92 22.39 18.88
CA LYS A 356 -0.70 21.30 19.85
C LYS A 356 0.74 20.75 19.77
N LEU A 357 1.31 20.62 18.60
CA LEU A 357 2.71 20.18 18.45
C LEU A 357 3.70 21.25 18.94
N LEU A 358 3.48 22.52 18.62
CA LEU A 358 4.33 23.62 19.07
C LEU A 358 4.26 23.87 20.58
N SER A 359 3.22 23.38 21.26
CA SER A 359 3.11 23.46 22.74
C SER A 359 3.91 22.41 23.47
N LEU A 360 4.55 21.48 22.78
CA LEU A 360 5.40 20.44 23.39
C LEU A 360 6.87 20.90 23.52
N PRO A 361 7.60 20.49 24.58
CA PRO A 361 7.12 19.78 25.76
C PRO A 361 6.26 20.67 26.66
N ARG A 362 5.21 20.12 27.25
CA ARG A 362 4.34 20.82 28.23
C ARG A 362 4.43 20.14 29.58
N GLU A 363 4.31 20.92 30.65
CA GLU A 363 4.16 20.38 31.99
C GLU A 363 2.72 19.84 32.16
N ILE A 364 2.60 18.59 32.49
CA ILE A 364 1.35 17.88 32.76
C ILE A 364 1.23 17.65 34.25
N GLY A 365 1.33 18.61 35.07
CA GLY A 365 1.09 18.52 36.51
C GLY A 365 1.39 17.18 37.21
N PRO A 366 1.29 17.08 38.50
CA PRO A 366 1.58 15.82 39.18
C PRO A 366 0.57 14.72 38.80
N HIS A 367 1.07 13.49 38.70
CA HIS A 367 0.24 12.33 38.37
C HIS A 367 -0.89 12.16 39.41
N PRO A 368 -2.14 11.90 39.00
CA PRO A 368 -3.30 11.91 39.91
C PRO A 368 -3.27 10.82 41.00
N GLU A 369 -2.48 9.76 40.84
CA GLU A 369 -2.43 8.65 41.80
C GLU A 369 -1.20 8.66 42.69
N ASP A 370 -0.03 9.13 42.23
CA ASP A 370 1.23 9.09 42.97
C ASP A 370 1.87 10.47 43.24
N GLY A 371 1.31 11.53 42.70
CA GLY A 371 1.73 12.91 42.98
C GLY A 371 3.13 13.29 42.47
N GLN A 372 3.76 12.47 41.58
CA GLN A 372 5.06 12.74 40.96
C GLN A 372 4.95 13.47 39.63
#